data_635099469116b2ac053b362e0087379c
#
_entry.id   635099469116b2ac053b362e0087379c
#
_cell.length_a   1.000
_cell.length_b   1.000
_cell.length_c   1.000
_cell.angle_alpha   90.00
_cell.angle_beta   90.00
_cell.angle_gamma   90.00
#
_symmetry.space_group_name_H-M   'P 1'
#
loop_
_entity.id
_entity.type
_entity.pdbx_description
1 polymer ?
#
loop_
_entity_poly.entity_id
_entity_poly.type
_entity_poly.pdbx_seq_one_letter_code
_entity_poly.pdbx_strand_id
1 'polypeptide(L)'
;MKTTTSKIAWNAFSDAMALAGSVIGIIVGLVFAIGGRDEVIVFHGWLFVAVSTIVCLFLLARTLEDDGQPGDTGYFDGPVRVATLATMFWGIIGFLVGDLIAWQLAFPVLNFDLPWTSFGRLRPVHTSAVIFAFGGNALIATSLYVVQRTCRARLAGRWSPWFLVWGYQLFIVLAASGYVLGVTQSKEYAEPEWYVDIWLTLVWVIYLLVFLGTLAKRKEPHIYVANWFFLSFIVTVAMLHIVNNAAMPVSFLGAKSYGAFSGVQDAMTQWWYGHNAVGFFLTAGFLGMMYYFVPKRAERPVYSYRLSIVHFWSLIFLYIWAGPHHLHYTALPDWAQTLGMTFSIMLWMPSWGGMINGLMTLSGAWDKLRTDPVIRMMIVSVAFYGMSTFEGPLMAIKAVNSLSHYTDWTIGHVHSGALGWVGFVSFGAVYCMVPWLWGRKGLYSMKLVEWHFWVSTLGILLYITSMWVSGILQGLMWRAYDSLGFLEYSFVETVEAMHPFYFIRAVGGLMFLTGALLMAWNIWRTIRGDVPENLTDQPRIAAAPELRESPAAASPVAAE
;
A
#
# COMPACT_ATOMS: atom_id res chain seq x y z
N MET A 1 -14.51 40.85 9.79
CA MET A 1 -15.03 41.00 8.41
C MET A 1 -14.06 40.59 7.32
N LYS A 2 -12.74 40.93 7.35
CA LYS A 2 -11.77 40.51 6.30
C LYS A 2 -11.54 38.98 6.22
N THR A 3 -11.67 38.23 7.30
CA THR A 3 -11.46 36.77 7.32
C THR A 3 -12.62 35.96 6.72
N THR A 4 -13.83 36.46 6.77
CA THR A 4 -15.04 35.77 6.24
C THR A 4 -15.10 35.89 4.72
N THR A 5 -14.84 37.10 4.18
CA THR A 5 -14.81 37.34 2.73
C THR A 5 -13.70 36.56 2.02
N SER A 6 -12.53 36.38 2.64
CA SER A 6 -11.43 35.59 2.06
C SER A 6 -11.74 34.08 2.04
N LYS A 7 -12.45 33.56 3.03
CA LYS A 7 -12.88 32.14 3.06
C LYS A 7 -13.94 31.82 2.00
N ILE A 8 -14.92 32.72 1.81
CA ILE A 8 -15.97 32.58 0.79
C ILE A 8 -15.34 32.59 -0.61
N ALA A 9 -14.45 33.53 -0.89
CA ALA A 9 -13.74 33.62 -2.17
C ALA A 9 -12.87 32.37 -2.45
N TRP A 10 -12.20 31.82 -1.43
CA TRP A 10 -11.40 30.61 -1.56
C TRP A 10 -12.24 29.35 -1.81
N ASN A 11 -13.41 29.24 -1.19
CA ASN A 11 -14.34 28.14 -1.44
C ASN A 11 -14.87 28.20 -2.87
N ALA A 12 -15.31 29.36 -3.35
CA ALA A 12 -15.79 29.56 -4.71
C ALA A 12 -14.70 29.22 -5.76
N PHE A 13 -13.45 29.60 -5.52
CA PHE A 13 -12.33 29.25 -6.38
C PHE A 13 -12.09 27.72 -6.41
N SER A 14 -12.12 27.07 -5.25
CA SER A 14 -11.97 25.61 -5.15
C SER A 14 -13.09 24.85 -5.87
N ASP A 15 -14.31 25.33 -5.76
CA ASP A 15 -15.48 24.74 -6.45
C ASP A 15 -15.38 24.93 -7.97
N ALA A 16 -14.98 26.12 -8.43
CA ALA A 16 -14.75 26.39 -9.85
C ALA A 16 -13.64 25.52 -10.45
N MET A 17 -12.52 25.32 -9.71
CA MET A 17 -11.44 24.45 -10.15
C MET A 17 -11.86 22.98 -10.23
N ALA A 18 -12.65 22.49 -9.27
CA ALA A 18 -13.16 21.13 -9.30
C ALA A 18 -14.13 20.91 -10.47
N LEU A 19 -15.00 21.88 -10.74
CA LEU A 19 -15.92 21.85 -11.88
C LEU A 19 -15.14 21.89 -13.21
N ALA A 20 -14.18 22.80 -13.36
CA ALA A 20 -13.33 22.88 -14.55
C ALA A 20 -12.59 21.56 -14.79
N GLY A 21 -12.03 20.96 -13.74
CA GLY A 21 -11.35 19.64 -13.81
C GLY A 21 -12.28 18.53 -14.29
N SER A 22 -13.55 18.51 -13.84
CA SER A 22 -14.53 17.52 -14.30
C SER A 22 -14.91 17.71 -15.79
N VAL A 23 -15.05 18.95 -16.22
CA VAL A 23 -15.30 19.27 -17.65
C VAL A 23 -14.11 18.86 -18.52
N ILE A 24 -12.88 19.14 -18.11
CA ILE A 24 -11.68 18.67 -18.80
C ILE A 24 -11.66 17.14 -18.87
N GLY A 25 -12.01 16.45 -17.78
CA GLY A 25 -12.12 14.98 -17.78
C GLY A 25 -13.14 14.45 -18.79
N ILE A 26 -14.28 15.10 -18.94
CA ILE A 26 -15.29 14.78 -19.98
C ILE A 26 -14.68 14.96 -21.38
N ILE A 27 -14.02 16.09 -21.66
CA ILE A 27 -13.43 16.38 -22.96
C ILE A 27 -12.35 15.36 -23.31
N VAL A 28 -11.41 15.08 -22.41
CA VAL A 28 -10.36 14.07 -22.60
C VAL A 28 -10.96 12.69 -22.82
N GLY A 29 -11.95 12.34 -22.01
CA GLY A 29 -12.68 11.07 -22.18
C GLY A 29 -13.36 10.93 -23.53
N LEU A 30 -14.02 11.99 -24.03
CA LEU A 30 -14.65 12.01 -25.36
C LEU A 30 -13.61 11.90 -26.49
N VAL A 31 -12.46 12.57 -26.35
CA VAL A 31 -11.36 12.45 -27.33
C VAL A 31 -10.89 10.99 -27.43
N PHE A 32 -10.72 10.30 -26.31
CA PHE A 32 -10.35 8.89 -26.30
C PHE A 32 -11.48 7.97 -26.78
N ALA A 33 -12.72 8.22 -26.37
CA ALA A 33 -13.86 7.38 -26.72
C ALA A 33 -14.23 7.44 -28.20
N ILE A 34 -14.09 8.61 -28.85
CA ILE A 34 -14.48 8.82 -30.24
C ILE A 34 -13.28 8.65 -31.20
N GLY A 35 -12.10 9.13 -30.80
CA GLY A 35 -10.88 9.13 -31.61
C GLY A 35 -9.96 7.94 -31.38
N GLY A 36 -10.25 7.10 -30.38
CA GLY A 36 -9.40 5.97 -29.97
C GLY A 36 -9.15 4.97 -31.10
N ARG A 37 -7.90 4.47 -31.18
CA ARG A 37 -7.43 3.54 -32.22
C ARG A 37 -7.44 2.08 -31.77
N ASP A 38 -7.71 1.81 -30.51
CA ASP A 38 -7.87 0.46 -29.97
C ASP A 38 -9.04 0.42 -28.98
N GLU A 39 -9.57 -0.77 -28.76
CA GLU A 39 -10.77 -0.98 -27.95
C GLU A 39 -10.55 -0.59 -26.48
N VAL A 40 -9.32 -0.71 -25.97
CA VAL A 40 -9.03 -0.45 -24.55
C VAL A 40 -9.04 1.05 -24.26
N ILE A 41 -8.42 1.87 -25.11
CA ILE A 41 -8.44 3.33 -24.92
C ILE A 41 -9.85 3.88 -25.14
N VAL A 42 -10.64 3.30 -26.06
CA VAL A 42 -12.05 3.65 -26.26
C VAL A 42 -12.87 3.31 -25.01
N PHE A 43 -12.71 2.12 -24.45
CA PHE A 43 -13.37 1.71 -23.23
C PHE A 43 -13.00 2.63 -22.05
N HIS A 44 -11.72 2.91 -21.85
CA HIS A 44 -11.26 3.83 -20.81
C HIS A 44 -11.75 5.27 -21.04
N GLY A 45 -11.85 5.71 -22.31
CA GLY A 45 -12.43 6.99 -22.68
C GLY A 45 -13.88 7.11 -22.19
N TRP A 46 -14.72 6.12 -22.44
CA TRP A 46 -16.11 6.10 -21.95
C TRP A 46 -16.17 6.05 -20.42
N LEU A 47 -15.26 5.36 -19.77
CA LEU A 47 -15.19 5.34 -18.30
C LEU A 47 -14.85 6.74 -17.76
N PHE A 48 -13.89 7.45 -18.37
CA PHE A 48 -13.57 8.84 -18.01
C PHE A 48 -14.79 9.76 -18.20
N VAL A 49 -15.51 9.64 -19.32
CA VAL A 49 -16.74 10.43 -19.58
C VAL A 49 -17.77 10.16 -18.49
N ALA A 50 -18.04 8.90 -18.20
CA ALA A 50 -19.07 8.53 -17.21
C ALA A 50 -18.73 9.08 -15.82
N VAL A 51 -17.52 8.82 -15.33
CA VAL A 51 -17.09 9.26 -13.99
C VAL A 51 -17.04 10.78 -13.91
N SER A 52 -16.45 11.45 -14.90
CA SER A 52 -16.34 12.91 -14.89
C SER A 52 -17.69 13.60 -15.01
N THR A 53 -18.65 13.02 -15.76
CA THR A 53 -20.02 13.53 -15.85
C THR A 53 -20.75 13.42 -14.51
N ILE A 54 -20.64 12.26 -13.84
CA ILE A 54 -21.23 12.07 -12.50
C ILE A 54 -20.67 13.11 -11.51
N VAL A 55 -19.34 13.30 -11.52
CA VAL A 55 -18.68 14.30 -10.66
C VAL A 55 -19.14 15.71 -11.00
N CYS A 56 -19.22 16.06 -12.29
CA CYS A 56 -19.66 17.37 -12.76
C CYS A 56 -21.09 17.66 -12.28
N LEU A 57 -22.03 16.73 -12.49
CA LEU A 57 -23.42 16.87 -12.06
C LEU A 57 -23.54 16.99 -10.54
N PHE A 58 -22.77 16.21 -9.79
CA PHE A 58 -22.72 16.29 -8.33
C PHE A 58 -22.23 17.66 -7.86
N LEU A 59 -21.16 18.19 -8.45
CA LEU A 59 -20.62 19.50 -8.11
C LEU A 59 -21.61 20.63 -8.47
N LEU A 60 -22.26 20.55 -9.63
CA LEU A 60 -23.29 21.51 -10.04
C LEU A 60 -24.48 21.50 -9.09
N ALA A 61 -25.01 20.34 -8.75
CA ALA A 61 -26.12 20.22 -7.80
C ALA A 61 -25.75 20.86 -6.46
N ARG A 62 -24.55 20.62 -5.97
CA ARG A 62 -24.08 21.14 -4.69
C ARG A 62 -23.78 22.64 -4.71
N THR A 63 -23.38 23.23 -5.83
CA THR A 63 -23.17 24.69 -5.96
C THR A 63 -24.47 25.46 -6.08
N LEU A 64 -25.54 24.80 -6.50
CA LEU A 64 -26.89 25.38 -6.56
C LEU A 64 -27.62 25.34 -5.20
N GLU A 65 -27.21 24.46 -4.30
CA GLU A 65 -27.65 24.46 -2.91
C GLU A 65 -26.81 25.47 -2.13
N ASP A 66 -27.41 26.60 -1.70
CA ASP A 66 -26.72 27.61 -0.89
C ASP A 66 -26.48 27.05 0.52
N ASP A 67 -25.44 26.24 0.62
CA ASP A 67 -24.99 25.59 1.86
C ASP A 67 -24.35 26.62 2.77
N GLY A 68 -25.11 27.26 3.59
CA GLY A 68 -24.66 27.83 4.86
C GLY A 68 -24.08 26.73 5.74
N GLN A 69 -22.96 26.13 5.36
CA GLN A 69 -22.32 25.08 6.17
C GLN A 69 -21.87 25.68 7.50
N PRO A 70 -22.33 25.10 8.63
CA PRO A 70 -21.76 25.44 9.94
C PRO A 70 -20.25 25.27 9.86
N GLY A 71 -19.50 26.20 10.40
CA GLY A 71 -18.03 26.18 10.40
C GLY A 71 -17.54 24.81 10.88
N ASP A 72 -16.96 24.05 9.96
CA ASP A 72 -16.56 22.67 10.12
C ASP A 72 -15.37 22.62 11.10
N THR A 73 -15.68 22.45 12.38
CA THR A 73 -14.72 22.55 13.50
C THR A 73 -13.98 21.25 13.79
N GLY A 74 -14.43 20.12 13.19
CA GLY A 74 -13.88 18.79 13.40
C GLY A 74 -12.76 18.37 12.43
N TYR A 75 -12.17 17.19 12.66
CA TYR A 75 -11.28 16.54 11.71
C TYR A 75 -12.03 16.19 10.41
N PHE A 76 -11.33 16.25 9.28
CA PHE A 76 -11.91 15.93 7.97
C PHE A 76 -11.84 14.43 7.69
N ASP A 77 -12.71 13.66 8.35
CA ASP A 77 -12.67 12.21 8.33
C ASP A 77 -13.46 11.55 7.18
N GLY A 78 -14.24 12.30 6.42
CA GLY A 78 -14.97 11.76 5.28
C GLY A 78 -14.11 10.98 4.29
N PRO A 79 -13.05 11.60 3.70
CA PRO A 79 -12.12 10.92 2.82
C PRO A 79 -11.43 9.73 3.48
N VAL A 80 -11.08 9.84 4.78
CA VAL A 80 -10.46 8.76 5.55
C VAL A 80 -11.38 7.53 5.67
N ARG A 81 -12.68 7.76 5.93
CA ARG A 81 -13.68 6.67 5.98
C ARG A 81 -13.78 5.93 4.65
N VAL A 82 -13.84 6.65 3.53
CA VAL A 82 -13.92 6.04 2.20
C VAL A 82 -12.66 5.25 1.89
N ALA A 83 -11.47 5.79 2.13
CA ALA A 83 -10.21 5.08 1.93
C ALA A 83 -10.11 3.83 2.83
N THR A 84 -10.61 3.89 4.08
CA THR A 84 -10.67 2.72 4.98
C THR A 84 -11.59 1.62 4.44
N LEU A 85 -12.75 1.98 3.91
CA LEU A 85 -13.66 1.01 3.28
C LEU A 85 -13.06 0.43 1.98
N ALA A 86 -12.43 1.29 1.17
CA ALA A 86 -11.73 0.87 -0.04
C ALA A 86 -10.59 -0.10 0.26
N THR A 87 -9.85 0.10 1.38
CA THR A 87 -8.85 -0.85 1.85
C THR A 87 -9.44 -2.26 2.01
N MET A 88 -10.55 -2.37 2.71
CA MET A 88 -11.20 -3.68 2.93
C MET A 88 -11.74 -4.30 1.64
N PHE A 89 -12.39 -3.49 0.81
CA PHE A 89 -12.97 -3.93 -0.46
C PHE A 89 -11.89 -4.49 -1.41
N TRP A 90 -10.85 -3.70 -1.67
CA TRP A 90 -9.76 -4.12 -2.56
C TRP A 90 -8.89 -5.21 -1.96
N GLY A 91 -8.76 -5.25 -0.63
CA GLY A 91 -8.09 -6.36 0.05
C GLY A 91 -8.75 -7.69 -0.25
N ILE A 92 -10.09 -7.78 -0.09
CA ILE A 92 -10.83 -9.00 -0.40
C ILE A 92 -10.67 -9.38 -1.87
N ILE A 93 -10.81 -8.42 -2.80
CA ILE A 93 -10.64 -8.69 -4.24
C ILE A 93 -9.22 -9.16 -4.54
N GLY A 94 -8.21 -8.47 -4.02
CA GLY A 94 -6.80 -8.80 -4.26
C GLY A 94 -6.42 -10.18 -3.70
N PHE A 95 -6.89 -10.53 -2.50
CA PHE A 95 -6.65 -11.85 -1.89
C PHE A 95 -7.42 -12.95 -2.63
N LEU A 96 -8.65 -12.68 -3.08
CA LEU A 96 -9.43 -13.62 -3.87
C LEU A 96 -8.75 -13.94 -5.21
N VAL A 97 -8.31 -12.91 -5.95
CA VAL A 97 -7.58 -13.12 -7.21
C VAL A 97 -6.25 -13.85 -6.94
N GLY A 98 -5.56 -13.51 -5.84
CA GLY A 98 -4.32 -14.19 -5.44
C GLY A 98 -4.53 -15.66 -5.13
N ASP A 99 -5.60 -16.00 -4.42
CA ASP A 99 -5.93 -17.39 -4.12
C ASP A 99 -6.33 -18.14 -5.40
N LEU A 100 -7.12 -17.52 -6.28
CA LEU A 100 -7.48 -18.11 -7.58
C LEU A 100 -6.23 -18.46 -8.40
N ILE A 101 -5.27 -17.56 -8.54
CA ILE A 101 -4.05 -17.85 -9.31
C ILE A 101 -3.16 -18.90 -8.61
N ALA A 102 -3.20 -19.01 -7.28
CA ALA A 102 -2.54 -20.08 -6.57
C ALA A 102 -3.18 -21.44 -6.89
N TRP A 103 -4.53 -21.49 -6.93
CA TRP A 103 -5.25 -22.69 -7.36
C TRP A 103 -5.05 -23.01 -8.84
N GLN A 104 -4.89 -22.02 -9.73
CA GLN A 104 -4.57 -22.26 -11.15
C GLN A 104 -3.22 -22.97 -11.35
N LEU A 105 -2.25 -22.72 -10.46
CA LEU A 105 -0.96 -23.43 -10.51
C LEU A 105 -1.06 -24.88 -10.06
N ALA A 106 -1.96 -25.18 -9.10
CA ALA A 106 -2.24 -26.53 -8.69
C ALA A 106 -3.19 -27.26 -9.67
N PHE A 107 -4.14 -26.53 -10.26
CA PHE A 107 -5.16 -27.07 -11.16
C PHE A 107 -5.33 -26.16 -12.38
N PRO A 108 -4.55 -26.37 -13.47
CA PRO A 108 -4.55 -25.52 -14.66
C PRO A 108 -5.92 -25.35 -15.34
N VAL A 109 -6.85 -26.30 -15.14
CA VAL A 109 -8.24 -26.21 -15.64
C VAL A 109 -8.98 -24.95 -15.15
N LEU A 110 -8.55 -24.37 -14.02
CA LEU A 110 -9.11 -23.13 -13.48
C LEU A 110 -8.71 -21.87 -14.27
N ASN A 111 -7.94 -21.99 -15.36
CA ASN A 111 -7.79 -20.93 -16.35
C ASN A 111 -9.04 -20.80 -17.25
N PHE A 112 -9.94 -21.79 -17.25
CA PHE A 112 -11.21 -21.81 -18.00
C PHE A 112 -11.06 -21.61 -19.52
N ASP A 113 -9.85 -21.67 -20.08
CA ASP A 113 -9.50 -21.37 -21.48
C ASP A 113 -10.01 -20.01 -21.99
N LEU A 114 -10.21 -19.05 -21.07
CA LEU A 114 -10.62 -17.69 -21.37
C LEU A 114 -9.42 -16.73 -21.27
N PRO A 115 -9.19 -15.86 -22.26
CA PRO A 115 -8.05 -14.93 -22.25
C PRO A 115 -7.97 -14.09 -20.97
N TRP A 116 -9.10 -13.56 -20.48
CA TRP A 116 -9.18 -12.67 -19.31
C TRP A 116 -9.03 -13.35 -17.96
N THR A 117 -9.15 -14.69 -17.89
CA THR A 117 -8.95 -15.48 -16.66
C THR A 117 -7.62 -16.22 -16.64
N SER A 118 -6.80 -16.09 -17.68
CA SER A 118 -5.49 -16.73 -17.72
C SER A 118 -4.59 -16.23 -16.60
N PHE A 119 -3.75 -17.12 -16.05
CA PHE A 119 -2.78 -16.80 -15.01
C PHE A 119 -1.95 -15.56 -15.35
N GLY A 120 -1.48 -15.45 -16.60
CA GLY A 120 -0.65 -14.34 -17.06
C GLY A 120 -1.33 -12.98 -17.01
N ARG A 121 -2.67 -12.90 -17.14
CA ARG A 121 -3.44 -11.66 -17.00
C ARG A 121 -3.88 -11.41 -15.57
N LEU A 122 -4.21 -12.45 -14.81
CA LEU A 122 -4.64 -12.30 -13.42
C LEU A 122 -3.48 -12.03 -12.45
N ARG A 123 -2.26 -12.49 -12.76
CA ARG A 123 -1.10 -12.22 -11.90
C ARG A 123 -0.84 -10.72 -11.69
N PRO A 124 -0.70 -9.85 -12.73
CA PRO A 124 -0.56 -8.41 -12.52
C PRO A 124 -1.79 -7.78 -11.86
N VAL A 125 -3.01 -8.29 -12.11
CA VAL A 125 -4.21 -7.84 -11.38
C VAL A 125 -4.06 -8.12 -9.89
N HIS A 126 -3.65 -9.34 -9.51
CA HIS A 126 -3.40 -9.67 -8.10
C HIS A 126 -2.35 -8.76 -7.48
N THR A 127 -1.19 -8.64 -8.11
CA THR A 127 -0.06 -7.87 -7.59
C THR A 127 -0.44 -6.41 -7.38
N SER A 128 -1.05 -5.78 -8.38
CA SER A 128 -1.50 -4.38 -8.27
C SER A 128 -2.65 -4.21 -7.27
N ALA A 129 -3.57 -5.19 -7.18
CA ALA A 129 -4.68 -5.13 -6.23
C ALA A 129 -4.20 -5.20 -4.77
N VAL A 130 -3.23 -6.06 -4.45
CA VAL A 130 -2.76 -6.18 -3.05
C VAL A 130 -1.76 -5.08 -2.68
N ILE A 131 -0.89 -4.64 -3.60
CA ILE A 131 0.09 -3.59 -3.31
C ILE A 131 -0.59 -2.22 -3.37
N PHE A 132 -1.14 -1.85 -4.52
CA PHE A 132 -1.63 -0.50 -4.74
C PHE A 132 -3.09 -0.33 -4.29
N ALA A 133 -3.99 -1.26 -4.61
CA ALA A 133 -5.37 -1.06 -4.24
C ALA A 133 -5.60 -1.31 -2.73
N PHE A 134 -5.18 -2.43 -2.16
CA PHE A 134 -5.27 -2.68 -0.71
C PHE A 134 -4.27 -1.82 0.06
N GLY A 135 -2.96 -2.01 -0.17
CA GLY A 135 -1.90 -1.32 0.57
C GLY A 135 -1.93 0.19 0.37
N GLY A 136 -2.16 0.67 -0.86
CA GLY A 136 -2.24 2.10 -1.17
C GLY A 136 -3.41 2.79 -0.49
N ASN A 137 -4.62 2.19 -0.48
CA ASN A 137 -5.76 2.74 0.27
C ASN A 137 -5.50 2.72 1.78
N ALA A 138 -4.85 1.67 2.31
CA ALA A 138 -4.45 1.61 3.72
C ALA A 138 -3.47 2.75 4.07
N LEU A 139 -2.49 3.03 3.21
CA LEU A 139 -1.54 4.14 3.39
C LEU A 139 -2.22 5.51 3.28
N ILE A 140 -3.12 5.70 2.31
CA ILE A 140 -3.89 6.95 2.17
C ILE A 140 -4.77 7.14 3.42
N ALA A 141 -5.53 6.14 3.83
CA ALA A 141 -6.40 6.21 5.00
C ALA A 141 -5.61 6.57 6.27
N THR A 142 -4.54 5.82 6.53
CA THR A 142 -3.76 5.97 7.77
C THR A 142 -2.93 7.25 7.77
N SER A 143 -2.29 7.64 6.67
CA SER A 143 -1.52 8.88 6.60
C SER A 143 -2.40 10.12 6.78
N LEU A 144 -3.57 10.17 6.11
CA LEU A 144 -4.53 11.26 6.29
C LEU A 144 -5.11 11.28 7.71
N TYR A 145 -5.33 10.11 8.31
CA TYR A 145 -5.75 9.99 9.70
C TYR A 145 -4.69 10.51 10.66
N VAL A 146 -3.46 10.00 10.52
CA VAL A 146 -2.35 10.27 11.46
C VAL A 146 -1.89 11.73 11.36
N VAL A 147 -1.73 12.28 10.16
CA VAL A 147 -1.26 13.66 9.99
C VAL A 147 -2.21 14.67 10.64
N GLN A 148 -3.53 14.47 10.54
CA GLN A 148 -4.49 15.34 11.22
C GLN A 148 -4.33 15.30 12.75
N ARG A 149 -4.21 14.10 13.32
CA ARG A 149 -4.17 13.89 14.78
C ARG A 149 -2.84 14.33 15.39
N THR A 150 -1.73 14.03 14.73
CA THR A 150 -0.40 14.43 15.21
C THR A 150 -0.11 15.92 15.00
N CYS A 151 -0.73 16.54 14.01
CA CYS A 151 -0.64 17.98 13.76
C CYS A 151 -1.72 18.78 14.50
N ARG A 152 -2.74 18.14 15.05
CA ARG A 152 -3.98 18.76 15.58
C ARG A 152 -4.56 19.77 14.59
N ALA A 153 -4.60 19.40 13.34
CA ALA A 153 -5.04 20.23 12.24
C ALA A 153 -5.95 19.44 11.29
N ARG A 154 -6.94 20.14 10.72
CA ARG A 154 -7.80 19.59 9.67
C ARG A 154 -7.03 19.46 8.37
N LEU A 155 -7.34 18.45 7.53
CA LEU A 155 -6.73 18.27 6.20
C LEU A 155 -6.80 19.56 5.37
N ALA A 156 -5.74 19.78 4.62
CA ALA A 156 -5.69 20.89 3.68
C ALA A 156 -6.58 20.63 2.47
N GLY A 157 -7.25 21.67 2.01
CA GLY A 157 -8.14 21.63 0.86
C GLY A 157 -9.58 21.18 1.21
N ARG A 158 -10.53 21.53 0.31
CA ARG A 158 -11.94 21.14 0.39
C ARG A 158 -12.21 19.91 -0.46
N TRP A 159 -11.88 19.98 -1.75
CA TRP A 159 -12.08 18.90 -2.71
C TRP A 159 -10.85 18.01 -2.92
N SER A 160 -9.65 18.53 -2.69
CA SER A 160 -8.40 17.79 -2.92
C SER A 160 -8.30 16.47 -2.13
N PRO A 161 -8.72 16.34 -0.85
CA PRO A 161 -8.74 15.04 -0.19
C PRO A 161 -9.76 14.06 -0.81
N TRP A 162 -10.90 14.57 -1.32
CA TRP A 162 -11.87 13.74 -2.04
C TRP A 162 -11.36 13.32 -3.41
N PHE A 163 -10.73 14.24 -4.17
CA PHE A 163 -10.09 13.92 -5.43
C PHE A 163 -8.99 12.87 -5.26
N LEU A 164 -8.15 13.01 -4.23
CA LEU A 164 -7.13 12.01 -3.90
C LEU A 164 -7.76 10.62 -3.78
N VAL A 165 -8.78 10.48 -2.94
CA VAL A 165 -9.37 9.16 -2.65
C VAL A 165 -10.09 8.59 -3.88
N TRP A 166 -10.97 9.34 -4.54
CA TRP A 166 -11.75 8.85 -5.68
C TRP A 166 -10.92 8.75 -6.97
N GLY A 167 -10.01 9.68 -7.19
CA GLY A 167 -9.07 9.63 -8.31
C GLY A 167 -8.16 8.40 -8.22
N TYR A 168 -7.79 8.01 -7.00
CA TYR A 168 -7.03 6.78 -6.77
C TYR A 168 -7.87 5.51 -7.06
N GLN A 169 -9.18 5.51 -6.73
CA GLN A 169 -10.05 4.38 -7.13
C GLN A 169 -10.16 4.28 -8.65
N LEU A 170 -10.29 5.41 -9.35
CA LEU A 170 -10.32 5.40 -10.82
C LEU A 170 -9.01 4.85 -11.41
N PHE A 171 -7.84 5.23 -10.87
CA PHE A 171 -6.56 4.63 -11.23
C PHE A 171 -6.59 3.11 -11.13
N ILE A 172 -7.06 2.57 -10.00
CA ILE A 172 -7.11 1.12 -9.77
C ILE A 172 -7.98 0.42 -10.83
N VAL A 173 -9.14 0.98 -11.13
CA VAL A 173 -10.07 0.40 -12.12
C VAL A 173 -9.48 0.44 -13.53
N LEU A 174 -8.85 1.56 -13.93
CA LEU A 174 -8.17 1.68 -15.22
C LEU A 174 -7.03 0.67 -15.36
N ALA A 175 -6.18 0.55 -14.35
CA ALA A 175 -5.07 -0.40 -14.36
C ALA A 175 -5.58 -1.85 -14.45
N ALA A 176 -6.48 -2.26 -13.56
CA ALA A 176 -6.99 -3.62 -13.51
C ALA A 176 -7.72 -4.03 -14.80
N SER A 177 -8.56 -3.16 -15.36
CA SER A 177 -9.25 -3.41 -16.63
C SER A 177 -8.28 -3.49 -17.81
N GLY A 178 -7.24 -2.64 -17.84
CA GLY A 178 -6.18 -2.72 -18.83
C GLY A 178 -5.49 -4.09 -18.82
N TYR A 179 -5.14 -4.62 -17.64
CA TYR A 179 -4.49 -5.94 -17.52
C TYR A 179 -5.39 -7.08 -18.00
N VAL A 180 -6.65 -7.08 -17.59
CA VAL A 180 -7.63 -8.10 -18.00
C VAL A 180 -7.85 -8.06 -19.52
N LEU A 181 -7.89 -6.86 -20.11
CA LEU A 181 -8.01 -6.68 -21.56
C LEU A 181 -6.70 -6.92 -22.33
N GLY A 182 -5.59 -7.14 -21.62
CA GLY A 182 -4.31 -7.53 -22.20
C GLY A 182 -3.43 -6.36 -22.66
N VAL A 183 -3.70 -5.15 -22.15
CA VAL A 183 -2.87 -3.95 -22.44
C VAL A 183 -2.09 -3.58 -21.19
N THR A 184 -0.79 -3.84 -21.22
CA THR A 184 0.14 -3.57 -20.12
C THR A 184 1.54 -3.27 -20.64
N GLN A 185 2.33 -2.52 -19.85
CA GLN A 185 3.77 -2.43 -20.00
C GLN A 185 4.43 -3.67 -19.39
N SER A 186 5.61 -4.05 -19.90
CA SER A 186 6.40 -5.17 -19.36
C SER A 186 7.29 -4.71 -18.20
N LYS A 187 6.71 -4.04 -17.20
CA LYS A 187 7.43 -3.52 -16.02
C LYS A 187 6.73 -3.98 -14.77
N GLU A 188 7.42 -4.75 -13.94
CA GLU A 188 6.85 -5.28 -12.70
C GLU A 188 6.54 -4.15 -11.71
N TYR A 189 5.35 -4.17 -11.12
CA TYR A 189 4.77 -3.11 -10.28
C TYR A 189 4.52 -1.78 -11.01
N ALA A 190 4.68 -1.73 -12.32
CA ALA A 190 4.55 -0.53 -13.16
C ALA A 190 3.92 -0.90 -14.52
N GLU A 191 2.99 -1.85 -14.49
CA GLU A 191 2.34 -2.40 -15.67
C GLU A 191 1.34 -1.47 -16.38
N PRO A 192 0.74 -0.42 -15.74
CA PRO A 192 -0.20 0.47 -16.44
C PRO A 192 0.43 1.19 -17.62
N GLU A 193 -0.39 1.51 -18.62
CA GLU A 193 0.06 2.26 -19.79
C GLU A 193 0.10 3.78 -19.52
N TRP A 194 0.81 4.51 -20.34
CA TRP A 194 1.22 5.90 -20.20
C TRP A 194 0.12 6.88 -19.72
N TYR A 195 -1.11 6.77 -20.21
CA TYR A 195 -2.21 7.69 -19.84
C TYR A 195 -2.74 7.40 -18.43
N VAL A 196 -2.68 6.14 -17.99
CA VAL A 196 -3.01 5.74 -16.61
C VAL A 196 -1.93 6.23 -15.64
N ASP A 197 -0.66 6.19 -16.06
CA ASP A 197 0.47 6.73 -15.30
C ASP A 197 0.39 8.24 -15.13
N ILE A 198 -0.02 8.97 -16.18
CA ILE A 198 -0.29 10.43 -16.07
C ILE A 198 -1.41 10.68 -15.08
N TRP A 199 -2.50 9.92 -15.14
CA TRP A 199 -3.59 10.05 -14.17
C TRP A 199 -3.11 9.82 -12.74
N LEU A 200 -2.37 8.75 -12.49
CA LEU A 200 -1.80 8.47 -11.18
C LEU A 200 -0.87 9.59 -10.71
N THR A 201 -0.05 10.14 -11.61
CA THR A 201 0.82 11.28 -11.29
C THR A 201 0.03 12.48 -10.78
N LEU A 202 -1.08 12.83 -11.44
CA LEU A 202 -1.96 13.92 -10.99
C LEU A 202 -2.54 13.65 -9.59
N VAL A 203 -3.04 12.44 -9.36
CA VAL A 203 -3.55 12.02 -8.05
C VAL A 203 -2.47 12.12 -6.97
N TRP A 204 -1.24 11.70 -7.30
CA TRP A 204 -0.13 11.69 -6.36
C TRP A 204 0.40 13.08 -6.02
N VAL A 205 0.42 14.00 -6.98
CA VAL A 205 0.73 15.42 -6.73
C VAL A 205 -0.28 16.02 -5.76
N ILE A 206 -1.56 15.74 -5.94
CA ILE A 206 -2.60 16.19 -4.99
C ILE A 206 -2.41 15.55 -3.61
N TYR A 207 -2.00 14.29 -3.53
CA TYR A 207 -1.65 13.64 -2.26
C TYR A 207 -0.56 14.41 -1.52
N LEU A 208 0.53 14.73 -2.21
CA LEU A 208 1.63 15.51 -1.66
C LEU A 208 1.17 16.88 -1.15
N LEU A 209 0.37 17.60 -1.96
CA LEU A 209 -0.14 18.92 -1.60
C LEU A 209 -1.08 18.88 -0.38
N VAL A 210 -1.96 17.89 -0.28
CA VAL A 210 -2.84 17.69 0.88
C VAL A 210 -2.02 17.40 2.13
N PHE A 211 -1.02 16.52 2.03
CA PHE A 211 -0.19 16.14 3.16
C PHE A 211 0.67 17.31 3.65
N LEU A 212 1.42 17.97 2.76
CA LEU A 212 2.25 19.14 3.08
C LEU A 212 1.42 20.33 3.58
N GLY A 213 0.28 20.59 2.94
CA GLY A 213 -0.63 21.66 3.38
C GLY A 213 -1.21 21.40 4.78
N THR A 214 -1.40 20.13 5.16
CA THR A 214 -1.82 19.78 6.52
C THR A 214 -0.68 19.92 7.52
N LEU A 215 0.55 19.50 7.17
CA LEU A 215 1.75 19.74 7.97
C LEU A 215 2.01 21.22 8.20
N ALA A 216 1.81 22.05 7.17
CA ALA A 216 1.98 23.51 7.29
C ALA A 216 0.99 24.15 8.28
N LYS A 217 -0.20 23.56 8.44
CA LYS A 217 -1.23 24.01 9.38
C LYS A 217 -1.07 23.43 10.80
N ARG A 218 0.00 22.68 11.08
CA ARG A 218 0.18 22.02 12.37
C ARG A 218 0.17 23.02 13.51
N LYS A 219 -0.41 22.61 14.62
CA LYS A 219 -0.45 23.33 15.88
C LYS A 219 0.51 22.75 16.93
N GLU A 220 1.23 21.72 16.57
CA GLU A 220 2.29 21.11 17.36
C GLU A 220 3.67 21.59 16.85
N PRO A 221 4.63 21.89 17.75
CA PRO A 221 5.92 22.45 17.35
C PRO A 221 6.77 21.47 16.54
N HIS A 222 6.65 20.17 16.82
CA HIS A 222 7.46 19.13 16.20
C HIS A 222 6.63 18.26 15.26
N ILE A 223 7.26 17.78 14.18
CA ILE A 223 6.68 16.78 13.29
C ILE A 223 7.01 15.41 13.88
N TYR A 224 5.99 14.63 14.22
CA TYR A 224 6.16 13.28 14.77
C TYR A 224 6.73 12.31 13.74
N VAL A 225 7.57 11.37 14.18
CA VAL A 225 8.32 10.46 13.30
C VAL A 225 7.46 9.68 12.30
N ALA A 226 6.23 9.32 12.65
CA ALA A 226 5.32 8.68 11.70
C ALA A 226 5.09 9.52 10.44
N ASN A 227 4.98 10.85 10.59
CA ASN A 227 4.82 11.76 9.44
C ASN A 227 6.10 11.87 8.60
N TRP A 228 7.29 11.64 9.15
CA TRP A 228 8.52 11.58 8.37
C TRP A 228 8.49 10.37 7.43
N PHE A 229 8.08 9.21 7.94
CA PHE A 229 7.94 8.00 7.14
C PHE A 229 6.86 8.15 6.06
N PHE A 230 5.69 8.70 6.37
CA PHE A 230 4.67 8.98 5.37
C PHE A 230 5.14 9.99 4.31
N LEU A 231 5.83 11.06 4.70
CA LEU A 231 6.33 12.04 3.75
C LEU A 231 7.40 11.45 2.84
N SER A 232 8.34 10.66 3.40
CA SER A 232 9.36 9.99 2.59
C SER A 232 8.75 9.03 1.58
N PHE A 233 7.72 8.28 1.98
CA PHE A 233 6.94 7.43 1.10
C PHE A 233 6.30 8.24 -0.03
N ILE A 234 5.57 9.30 0.27
CA ILE A 234 4.86 10.10 -0.74
C ILE A 234 5.83 10.72 -1.75
N VAL A 235 6.93 11.31 -1.28
CA VAL A 235 7.92 11.98 -2.15
C VAL A 235 8.68 10.98 -3.00
N THR A 236 9.19 9.90 -2.38
CA THR A 236 10.04 8.95 -3.11
C THR A 236 9.24 8.17 -4.14
N VAL A 237 8.03 7.72 -3.81
CA VAL A 237 7.18 7.00 -4.77
C VAL A 237 6.82 7.86 -5.98
N ALA A 238 6.59 9.17 -5.79
CA ALA A 238 6.39 10.10 -6.91
C ALA A 238 7.60 10.10 -7.86
N MET A 239 8.81 10.22 -7.32
CA MET A 239 10.04 10.23 -8.12
C MET A 239 10.26 8.89 -8.84
N LEU A 240 10.08 7.79 -8.12
CA LEU A 240 10.21 6.44 -8.67
C LEU A 240 9.25 6.23 -9.85
N HIS A 241 7.99 6.58 -9.68
CA HIS A 241 6.94 6.44 -10.68
C HIS A 241 7.25 7.26 -11.94
N ILE A 242 7.55 8.55 -11.78
CA ILE A 242 7.83 9.44 -12.92
C ILE A 242 9.02 8.95 -13.75
N VAL A 243 10.08 8.48 -13.09
CA VAL A 243 11.29 8.04 -13.80
C VAL A 243 11.08 6.68 -14.47
N ASN A 244 10.56 5.69 -13.72
CA ASN A 244 10.44 4.33 -14.24
C ASN A 244 9.37 4.20 -15.33
N ASN A 245 8.25 4.93 -15.20
CA ASN A 245 7.13 4.87 -16.13
C ASN A 245 7.26 5.88 -17.29
N ALA A 246 8.42 6.56 -17.41
CA ALA A 246 8.69 7.42 -18.56
C ALA A 246 8.59 6.61 -19.86
N ALA A 247 7.60 6.96 -20.68
CA ALA A 247 7.27 6.23 -21.91
C ALA A 247 6.84 7.18 -23.01
N MET A 248 7.03 6.73 -24.25
CA MET A 248 6.59 7.43 -25.45
C MET A 248 5.39 6.69 -26.05
N PRO A 249 4.20 7.29 -26.09
CA PRO A 249 3.04 6.67 -26.71
C PRO A 249 3.27 6.47 -28.22
N VAL A 250 2.85 5.32 -28.73
CA VAL A 250 2.83 5.06 -30.18
C VAL A 250 1.91 6.06 -30.89
N SER A 251 0.82 6.39 -30.20
CA SER A 251 -0.14 7.39 -30.63
C SER A 251 -0.84 7.95 -29.37
N PHE A 252 -1.13 9.24 -29.35
CA PHE A 252 -1.95 9.83 -28.27
C PHE A 252 -3.41 9.34 -28.25
N LEU A 253 -3.83 8.66 -29.33
CA LEU A 253 -5.14 8.03 -29.44
C LEU A 253 -5.06 6.50 -29.33
N GLY A 254 -3.93 5.95 -28.86
CA GLY A 254 -3.70 4.52 -28.66
C GLY A 254 -3.19 4.22 -27.26
N ALA A 255 -3.55 3.07 -26.74
CA ALA A 255 -3.17 2.67 -25.39
C ALA A 255 -1.67 2.36 -25.29
N LYS A 256 -1.05 1.83 -26.35
CA LYS A 256 0.31 1.30 -26.32
C LYS A 256 1.40 2.36 -26.31
N SER A 257 2.44 2.12 -25.50
CA SER A 257 3.65 2.96 -25.44
C SER A 257 4.93 2.13 -25.41
N TYR A 258 6.07 2.81 -25.57
CA TYR A 258 7.41 2.26 -25.40
C TYR A 258 8.12 2.96 -24.24
N GLY A 259 8.85 2.20 -23.42
CA GLY A 259 9.68 2.77 -22.34
C GLY A 259 10.76 3.70 -22.88
N ALA A 260 11.09 4.74 -22.11
CA ALA A 260 12.14 5.70 -22.47
C ALA A 260 13.55 5.10 -22.38
N PHE A 261 13.72 4.04 -21.64
CA PHE A 261 14.98 3.33 -21.45
C PHE A 261 14.97 1.98 -22.16
N SER A 262 16.15 1.43 -22.47
CA SER A 262 16.29 0.14 -23.13
C SER A 262 17.46 -0.68 -22.59
N GLY A 263 17.41 -2.00 -22.77
CA GLY A 263 18.48 -2.93 -22.38
C GLY A 263 18.79 -2.87 -20.89
N VAL A 264 20.09 -2.88 -20.56
CA VAL A 264 20.58 -2.86 -19.18
C VAL A 264 20.16 -1.60 -18.42
N GLN A 265 20.04 -0.46 -19.11
CA GLN A 265 19.57 0.78 -18.48
C GLN A 265 18.10 0.69 -18.08
N ASP A 266 17.26 0.07 -18.91
CA ASP A 266 15.86 -0.17 -18.54
C ASP A 266 15.75 -1.14 -17.37
N ALA A 267 16.51 -2.23 -17.37
CA ALA A 267 16.56 -3.18 -16.26
C ALA A 267 17.02 -2.49 -14.96
N MET A 268 18.03 -1.63 -15.02
CA MET A 268 18.53 -0.88 -13.87
C MET A 268 17.50 0.12 -13.35
N THR A 269 16.83 0.86 -14.23
CA THR A 269 15.76 1.80 -13.87
C THR A 269 14.58 1.06 -13.27
N GLN A 270 14.19 -0.06 -13.88
CA GLN A 270 13.11 -0.93 -13.39
C GLN A 270 13.40 -1.42 -11.97
N TRP A 271 14.62 -1.86 -11.67
CA TRP A 271 14.91 -2.42 -10.34
C TRP A 271 15.36 -1.37 -9.32
N TRP A 272 15.80 -0.20 -9.77
CA TRP A 272 15.81 0.97 -8.90
C TRP A 272 14.38 1.32 -8.44
N TYR A 273 13.40 1.29 -9.35
CA TYR A 273 11.99 1.44 -9.00
C TYR A 273 11.47 0.25 -8.16
N GLY A 274 11.62 -0.99 -8.65
CA GLY A 274 11.02 -2.17 -8.02
C GLY A 274 11.48 -2.39 -6.59
N HIS A 275 12.81 -2.28 -6.33
CA HIS A 275 13.35 -2.38 -4.97
C HIS A 275 12.89 -1.22 -4.08
N ASN A 276 12.92 0.01 -4.60
CA ASN A 276 12.50 1.17 -3.82
C ASN A 276 10.97 1.25 -3.66
N ALA A 277 10.17 0.65 -4.52
CA ALA A 277 8.75 0.45 -4.31
C ALA A 277 8.50 -0.40 -3.05
N VAL A 278 9.22 -1.51 -2.85
CA VAL A 278 9.11 -2.27 -1.61
C VAL A 278 9.73 -1.51 -0.41
N GLY A 279 10.79 -0.74 -0.63
CA GLY A 279 11.45 0.06 0.40
C GLY A 279 10.62 1.25 0.91
N PHE A 280 9.99 1.99 0.01
CA PHE A 280 9.26 3.21 0.38
C PHE A 280 7.75 3.00 0.44
N PHE A 281 7.17 2.25 -0.49
CA PHE A 281 5.74 1.95 -0.43
C PHE A 281 5.45 0.89 0.64
N LEU A 282 6.02 -0.32 0.54
CA LEU A 282 5.70 -1.44 1.43
C LEU A 282 6.45 -1.40 2.78
N THR A 283 7.49 -0.59 2.93
CA THR A 283 8.24 -0.49 4.19
C THR A 283 8.06 0.87 4.85
N ALA A 284 8.57 1.96 4.29
CA ALA A 284 8.54 3.27 4.95
C ALA A 284 7.11 3.74 5.27
N GLY A 285 6.17 3.63 4.33
CA GLY A 285 4.77 4.00 4.57
C GLY A 285 4.14 3.21 5.74
N PHE A 286 4.37 1.91 5.79
CA PHE A 286 3.84 1.05 6.86
C PHE A 286 4.58 1.20 8.19
N LEU A 287 5.85 1.62 8.18
CA LEU A 287 6.53 2.06 9.40
C LEU A 287 5.87 3.32 10.00
N GLY A 288 5.35 4.20 9.17
CA GLY A 288 4.50 5.31 9.64
C GLY A 288 3.30 4.81 10.44
N MET A 289 2.64 3.72 9.99
CA MET A 289 1.56 3.07 10.76
C MET A 289 2.09 2.48 12.07
N MET A 290 3.18 1.72 12.03
CA MET A 290 3.76 1.10 13.22
C MET A 290 4.07 2.15 14.29
N TYR A 291 4.77 3.22 13.94
CA TYR A 291 5.15 4.27 14.88
C TYR A 291 3.97 5.06 15.47
N TYR A 292 2.79 5.00 14.86
CA TYR A 292 1.59 5.61 15.42
C TYR A 292 0.71 4.60 16.16
N PHE A 293 0.34 3.49 15.53
CA PHE A 293 -0.69 2.60 16.06
C PHE A 293 -0.18 1.66 17.15
N VAL A 294 1.07 1.18 17.08
CA VAL A 294 1.64 0.31 18.11
C VAL A 294 1.74 1.04 19.46
N PRO A 295 2.38 2.23 19.55
CA PRO A 295 2.42 2.99 20.80
C PRO A 295 1.02 3.35 21.31
N LYS A 296 0.13 3.74 20.39
CA LYS A 296 -1.24 4.15 20.72
C LYS A 296 -2.04 2.99 21.33
N ARG A 297 -1.95 1.79 20.74
CA ARG A 297 -2.67 0.61 21.23
C ARG A 297 -2.02 0.02 22.48
N ALA A 298 -0.69 0.06 22.55
CA ALA A 298 0.04 -0.34 23.76
C ALA A 298 -0.17 0.61 24.95
N GLU A 299 -0.67 1.84 24.71
CA GLU A 299 -0.77 2.94 25.69
C GLU A 299 0.60 3.27 26.28
N ARG A 300 1.63 3.26 25.43
CA ARG A 300 3.01 3.52 25.81
C ARG A 300 3.69 4.44 24.78
N PRO A 301 4.67 5.25 25.18
CA PRO A 301 5.51 5.97 24.23
C PRO A 301 6.33 4.95 23.42
N VAL A 302 6.81 5.38 22.25
CA VAL A 302 7.82 4.64 21.49
C VAL A 302 9.02 4.37 22.41
N TYR A 303 9.52 3.13 22.41
CA TYR A 303 10.62 2.71 23.29
C TYR A 303 11.82 3.65 23.26
N SER A 304 12.28 4.02 22.07
CA SER A 304 13.36 4.97 21.90
C SER A 304 13.10 5.91 20.71
N TYR A 305 12.82 7.18 21.00
CA TYR A 305 12.67 8.18 19.97
C TYR A 305 13.98 8.48 19.23
N ARG A 306 15.13 8.39 19.95
CA ARG A 306 16.46 8.52 19.32
C ARG A 306 16.73 7.40 18.33
N LEU A 307 16.36 6.16 18.69
CA LEU A 307 16.48 5.02 17.77
C LEU A 307 15.58 5.20 16.55
N SER A 308 14.39 5.79 16.69
CA SER A 308 13.52 6.09 15.54
C SER A 308 14.14 7.09 14.56
N ILE A 309 14.91 8.05 15.05
CA ILE A 309 15.64 9.02 14.21
C ILE A 309 16.75 8.30 13.42
N VAL A 310 17.55 7.49 14.11
CA VAL A 310 18.63 6.69 13.48
C VAL A 310 18.03 5.74 12.45
N HIS A 311 16.97 5.02 12.83
CA HIS A 311 16.26 4.12 11.94
C HIS A 311 15.79 4.84 10.66
N PHE A 312 15.10 5.97 10.80
CA PHE A 312 14.59 6.73 9.66
C PHE A 312 15.71 7.12 8.69
N TRP A 313 16.70 7.86 9.15
CA TRP A 313 17.73 8.40 8.25
C TRP A 313 18.60 7.33 7.63
N SER A 314 19.01 6.31 8.38
CA SER A 314 19.83 5.23 7.83
C SER A 314 19.03 4.37 6.85
N LEU A 315 17.75 4.08 7.14
CA LEU A 315 16.90 3.31 6.25
C LEU A 315 16.70 4.01 4.91
N ILE A 316 16.26 5.28 4.94
CA ILE A 316 15.99 6.07 3.74
C ILE A 316 17.23 6.19 2.86
N PHE A 317 18.39 6.45 3.45
CA PHE A 317 19.64 6.58 2.70
C PHE A 317 20.08 5.26 2.05
N LEU A 318 20.02 4.15 2.80
CA LEU A 318 20.55 2.86 2.32
C LEU A 318 19.62 2.20 1.28
N TYR A 319 18.31 2.36 1.40
CA TYR A 319 17.37 1.73 0.47
C TYR A 319 17.61 2.12 -0.99
N ILE A 320 17.88 3.40 -1.25
CA ILE A 320 17.99 3.94 -2.61
C ILE A 320 19.03 3.20 -3.47
N TRP A 321 20.07 2.64 -2.85
CA TRP A 321 21.22 2.03 -3.53
C TRP A 321 21.14 0.52 -3.69
N ALA A 322 20.19 -0.14 -3.05
CA ALA A 322 20.15 -1.59 -2.98
C ALA A 322 19.57 -2.28 -4.24
N GLY A 323 18.87 -1.55 -5.10
CA GLY A 323 18.16 -2.08 -6.28
C GLY A 323 18.95 -3.04 -7.18
N PRO A 324 20.24 -2.80 -7.47
CA PRO A 324 21.01 -3.68 -8.36
C PRO A 324 21.15 -5.13 -7.87
N HIS A 325 20.83 -5.45 -6.63
CA HIS A 325 20.82 -6.83 -6.14
C HIS A 325 19.78 -7.72 -6.86
N HIS A 326 18.76 -7.14 -7.48
CA HIS A 326 17.81 -7.88 -8.32
C HIS A 326 18.40 -8.31 -9.68
N LEU A 327 19.57 -7.79 -10.03
CA LEU A 327 20.21 -7.99 -11.33
C LEU A 327 21.52 -8.79 -11.23
N HIS A 328 21.68 -9.61 -10.17
CA HIS A 328 22.79 -10.55 -10.08
C HIS A 328 22.78 -11.53 -11.25
N TYR A 329 23.97 -11.85 -11.76
CA TYR A 329 24.16 -12.76 -12.89
C TYR A 329 23.49 -12.31 -14.20
N THR A 330 23.24 -11.01 -14.34
CA THR A 330 22.77 -10.39 -15.58
C THR A 330 23.89 -9.63 -16.29
N ALA A 331 23.57 -8.95 -17.39
CA ALA A 331 24.52 -8.11 -18.12
C ALA A 331 24.86 -6.78 -17.40
N LEU A 332 24.29 -6.50 -16.23
CA LEU A 332 24.67 -5.34 -15.42
C LEU A 332 26.15 -5.48 -14.98
N PRO A 333 26.97 -4.40 -15.04
CA PRO A 333 28.36 -4.47 -14.57
C PRO A 333 28.48 -5.03 -13.16
N ASP A 334 29.49 -5.89 -12.92
CA ASP A 334 29.64 -6.62 -11.65
C ASP A 334 29.82 -5.70 -10.43
N TRP A 335 30.51 -4.59 -10.61
CA TRP A 335 30.66 -3.60 -9.55
C TRP A 335 29.31 -3.02 -9.07
N ALA A 336 28.35 -2.81 -9.98
CA ALA A 336 27.03 -2.30 -9.64
C ALA A 336 26.20 -3.38 -8.91
N GLN A 337 26.31 -4.65 -9.33
CA GLN A 337 25.70 -5.78 -8.63
C GLN A 337 26.24 -5.92 -7.20
N THR A 338 27.57 -5.80 -7.04
CA THR A 338 28.25 -5.85 -5.73
C THR A 338 27.86 -4.66 -4.84
N LEU A 339 27.71 -3.47 -5.43
CA LEU A 339 27.20 -2.29 -4.70
C LEU A 339 25.80 -2.56 -4.15
N GLY A 340 24.87 -3.05 -4.98
CA GLY A 340 23.52 -3.43 -4.56
C GLY A 340 23.53 -4.45 -3.41
N MET A 341 24.35 -5.49 -3.50
CA MET A 341 24.54 -6.47 -2.43
C MET A 341 25.02 -5.81 -1.13
N THR A 342 26.04 -4.96 -1.20
CA THR A 342 26.62 -4.30 -0.03
C THR A 342 25.59 -3.43 0.69
N PHE A 343 24.87 -2.58 -0.04
CA PHE A 343 23.81 -1.75 0.56
C PHE A 343 22.67 -2.58 1.13
N SER A 344 22.33 -3.70 0.49
CA SER A 344 21.31 -4.63 1.00
C SER A 344 21.72 -5.23 2.35
N ILE A 345 22.97 -5.66 2.50
CA ILE A 345 23.48 -6.17 3.79
C ILE A 345 23.47 -5.07 4.85
N MET A 346 23.85 -3.84 4.50
CA MET A 346 23.82 -2.70 5.42
C MET A 346 22.40 -2.38 5.91
N LEU A 347 21.35 -2.71 5.16
CA LEU A 347 19.93 -2.50 5.55
C LEU A 347 19.50 -3.35 6.75
N TRP A 348 20.22 -4.41 7.11
CA TRP A 348 19.92 -5.16 8.36
C TRP A 348 19.93 -4.26 9.58
N MET A 349 20.90 -3.37 9.69
CA MET A 349 21.05 -2.49 10.86
C MET A 349 19.82 -1.61 11.09
N PRO A 350 19.37 -0.76 10.14
CA PRO A 350 18.20 0.08 10.38
C PRO A 350 16.92 -0.74 10.52
N SER A 351 16.73 -1.77 9.70
CA SER A 351 15.49 -2.55 9.71
C SER A 351 15.29 -3.26 11.05
N TRP A 352 16.34 -3.89 11.58
CA TRP A 352 16.26 -4.51 12.90
C TRP A 352 16.22 -3.49 14.03
N GLY A 353 16.84 -2.33 13.88
CA GLY A 353 16.67 -1.20 14.79
C GLY A 353 15.20 -0.79 14.90
N GLY A 354 14.49 -0.72 13.76
CA GLY A 354 13.05 -0.45 13.71
C GLY A 354 12.22 -1.57 14.34
N MET A 355 12.53 -2.84 14.02
CA MET A 355 11.88 -4.00 14.65
C MET A 355 12.03 -3.99 16.16
N ILE A 356 13.24 -3.83 16.67
CA ILE A 356 13.53 -3.79 18.12
C ILE A 356 12.76 -2.64 18.77
N ASN A 357 12.77 -1.46 18.15
CA ASN A 357 12.04 -0.30 18.67
C ASN A 357 10.53 -0.55 18.76
N GLY A 358 9.95 -1.17 17.73
CA GLY A 358 8.54 -1.55 17.70
C GLY A 358 8.18 -2.60 18.77
N LEU A 359 8.95 -3.70 18.86
CA LEU A 359 8.73 -4.75 19.83
C LEU A 359 8.91 -4.24 21.28
N MET A 360 9.98 -3.52 21.55
CA MET A 360 10.29 -3.00 22.89
C MET A 360 9.33 -1.89 23.35
N THR A 361 8.53 -1.34 22.46
CA THR A 361 7.41 -0.45 22.84
C THR A 361 6.43 -1.16 23.78
N LEU A 362 6.35 -2.50 23.77
CA LEU A 362 5.60 -3.29 24.74
C LEU A 362 6.35 -3.58 26.05
N SER A 363 7.58 -3.10 26.24
CA SER A 363 8.31 -3.33 27.47
C SER A 363 7.50 -2.87 28.70
N GLY A 364 7.23 -3.81 29.61
CA GLY A 364 6.34 -3.59 30.78
C GLY A 364 4.84 -3.66 30.47
N ALA A 365 4.43 -4.12 29.29
CA ALA A 365 3.03 -4.32 28.89
C ALA A 365 2.84 -5.59 28.02
N TRP A 366 3.70 -6.60 28.22
CA TRP A 366 3.66 -7.85 27.46
C TRP A 366 2.40 -8.70 27.72
N ASP A 367 1.74 -8.49 28.86
CA ASP A 367 0.45 -9.09 29.22
C ASP A 367 -0.65 -8.72 28.20
N LYS A 368 -0.58 -7.55 27.57
CA LYS A 368 -1.53 -7.13 26.52
C LYS A 368 -1.56 -8.09 25.32
N LEU A 369 -0.49 -8.81 25.03
CA LEU A 369 -0.49 -9.83 23.97
C LEU A 369 -1.45 -10.99 24.23
N ARG A 370 -1.80 -11.25 25.51
CA ARG A 370 -2.74 -12.31 25.90
C ARG A 370 -4.20 -11.83 25.84
N THR A 371 -4.44 -10.56 26.09
CA THR A 371 -5.77 -9.99 26.28
C THR A 371 -6.29 -9.18 25.09
N ASP A 372 -5.39 -8.69 24.20
CA ASP A 372 -5.73 -7.85 23.07
C ASP A 372 -5.23 -8.45 21.76
N PRO A 373 -6.10 -9.11 20.96
CA PRO A 373 -5.69 -9.69 19.68
C PRO A 373 -5.29 -8.63 18.64
N VAL A 374 -5.73 -7.36 18.75
CA VAL A 374 -5.31 -6.29 17.84
C VAL A 374 -3.84 -5.93 18.05
N ILE A 375 -3.41 -5.75 19.33
CA ILE A 375 -1.99 -5.48 19.59
C ILE A 375 -1.13 -6.70 19.26
N ARG A 376 -1.63 -7.93 19.51
CA ARG A 376 -0.96 -9.16 19.12
C ARG A 376 -0.71 -9.20 17.60
N MET A 377 -1.72 -8.87 16.78
CA MET A 377 -1.61 -8.78 15.33
C MET A 377 -0.53 -7.76 14.90
N MET A 378 -0.50 -6.58 15.52
CA MET A 378 0.51 -5.55 15.25
C MET A 378 1.93 -6.00 15.63
N ILE A 379 2.09 -6.67 16.77
CA ILE A 379 3.42 -7.14 17.21
C ILE A 379 3.91 -8.30 16.37
N VAL A 380 3.03 -9.21 15.99
CA VAL A 380 3.37 -10.27 15.03
C VAL A 380 3.75 -9.66 13.68
N SER A 381 3.08 -8.59 13.24
CA SER A 381 3.48 -7.89 12.01
C SER A 381 4.90 -7.31 12.10
N VAL A 382 5.28 -6.73 13.25
CA VAL A 382 6.65 -6.23 13.46
C VAL A 382 7.68 -7.36 13.47
N ALA A 383 7.33 -8.55 13.98
CA ALA A 383 8.19 -9.73 13.89
C ALA A 383 8.36 -10.19 12.42
N PHE A 384 7.30 -10.20 11.62
CA PHE A 384 7.37 -10.47 10.19
C PHE A 384 8.17 -9.40 9.43
N TYR A 385 8.09 -8.13 9.83
CA TYR A 385 8.97 -7.08 9.31
C TYR A 385 10.44 -7.42 9.54
N GLY A 386 10.82 -7.80 10.75
CA GLY A 386 12.19 -8.20 11.05
C GLY A 386 12.64 -9.45 10.30
N MET A 387 11.75 -10.44 10.12
CA MET A 387 12.04 -11.66 9.39
C MET A 387 12.24 -11.39 7.89
N SER A 388 11.31 -10.68 7.25
CA SER A 388 11.43 -10.39 5.80
C SER A 388 12.60 -9.47 5.48
N THR A 389 12.92 -8.51 6.36
CA THR A 389 14.10 -7.65 6.21
C THR A 389 15.43 -8.30 6.64
N PHE A 390 15.40 -9.49 7.24
CA PHE A 390 16.55 -10.39 7.33
C PHE A 390 16.72 -11.18 6.04
N GLU A 391 15.64 -11.77 5.54
CA GLU A 391 15.64 -12.66 4.39
C GLU A 391 16.03 -11.92 3.09
N GLY A 392 15.53 -10.68 2.86
CA GLY A 392 15.85 -9.89 1.69
C GLY A 392 17.36 -9.67 1.51
N PRO A 393 18.07 -9.10 2.50
CA PRO A 393 19.53 -9.00 2.48
C PRO A 393 20.26 -10.34 2.37
N LEU A 394 19.76 -11.41 2.98
CA LEU A 394 20.32 -12.76 2.83
C LEU A 394 20.25 -13.20 1.35
N MET A 395 19.12 -13.06 0.71
CA MET A 395 18.92 -13.39 -0.71
C MET A 395 19.69 -12.43 -1.65
N ALA A 396 20.09 -11.25 -1.20
CA ALA A 396 20.94 -10.33 -1.94
C ALA A 396 22.40 -10.75 -2.00
N ILE A 397 22.86 -11.63 -1.11
CA ILE A 397 24.21 -12.20 -1.15
C ILE A 397 24.34 -13.06 -2.39
N LYS A 398 25.32 -12.79 -3.28
CA LYS A 398 25.47 -13.47 -4.58
C LYS A 398 25.42 -14.99 -4.46
N ALA A 399 26.13 -15.59 -3.50
CA ALA A 399 26.13 -17.04 -3.30
C ALA A 399 24.74 -17.61 -2.96
N VAL A 400 23.95 -16.90 -2.14
CA VAL A 400 22.57 -17.29 -1.82
C VAL A 400 21.64 -16.99 -3.00
N ASN A 401 21.81 -15.83 -3.65
CA ASN A 401 21.04 -15.44 -4.80
C ASN A 401 21.15 -16.44 -5.96
N SER A 402 22.33 -17.04 -6.17
CA SER A 402 22.50 -18.07 -7.20
C SER A 402 21.60 -19.30 -7.00
N LEU A 403 21.12 -19.53 -5.77
CA LEU A 403 20.15 -20.60 -5.47
C LEU A 403 18.71 -20.09 -5.51
N SER A 404 18.45 -18.87 -5.00
CA SER A 404 17.10 -18.34 -4.78
C SER A 404 16.51 -17.61 -5.97
N HIS A 405 17.34 -17.11 -6.89
CA HIS A 405 16.89 -16.24 -7.99
C HIS A 405 15.90 -16.98 -8.91
N TYR A 406 14.77 -16.35 -9.17
CA TYR A 406 13.63 -16.88 -9.95
C TYR A 406 12.92 -18.11 -9.35
N THR A 407 13.25 -18.54 -8.13
CA THR A 407 12.60 -19.66 -7.46
C THR A 407 11.39 -19.21 -6.62
N ASP A 408 10.59 -20.18 -6.20
CA ASP A 408 9.48 -19.98 -5.26
C ASP A 408 9.93 -19.43 -3.89
N TRP A 409 11.21 -19.49 -3.56
CA TRP A 409 11.75 -18.83 -2.35
C TRP A 409 11.49 -17.32 -2.38
N THR A 410 11.65 -16.68 -3.54
CA THR A 410 11.30 -15.26 -3.71
C THR A 410 9.82 -15.00 -3.44
N ILE A 411 8.94 -15.93 -3.82
CA ILE A 411 7.50 -15.84 -3.53
C ILE A 411 7.21 -15.98 -2.02
N GLY A 412 7.91 -16.90 -1.34
CA GLY A 412 7.85 -17.03 0.12
C GLY A 412 8.29 -15.74 0.83
N HIS A 413 9.41 -15.16 0.40
CA HIS A 413 9.93 -13.91 0.91
C HIS A 413 8.94 -12.75 0.77
N VAL A 414 8.41 -12.52 -0.43
CA VAL A 414 7.50 -11.39 -0.66
C VAL A 414 6.19 -11.55 0.12
N HIS A 415 5.68 -12.79 0.29
CA HIS A 415 4.45 -13.02 1.04
C HIS A 415 4.65 -12.97 2.56
N SER A 416 5.83 -13.29 3.08
CA SER A 416 6.15 -13.04 4.49
C SER A 416 6.08 -11.55 4.82
N GLY A 417 6.58 -10.69 3.93
CA GLY A 417 6.44 -9.24 4.03
C GLY A 417 5.04 -8.73 3.73
N ALA A 418 4.42 -9.15 2.62
CA ALA A 418 3.13 -8.62 2.18
C ALA A 418 1.96 -9.06 3.07
N LEU A 419 1.89 -10.33 3.48
CA LEU A 419 0.82 -10.82 4.34
C LEU A 419 1.12 -10.58 5.82
N GLY A 420 2.34 -10.96 6.25
CA GLY A 420 2.72 -10.90 7.65
C GLY A 420 2.96 -9.46 8.13
N TRP A 421 3.77 -8.67 7.42
CA TRP A 421 4.06 -7.28 7.80
C TRP A 421 2.94 -6.34 7.34
N VAL A 422 2.79 -6.15 6.02
CA VAL A 422 1.87 -5.16 5.45
C VAL A 422 0.40 -5.49 5.78
N GLY A 423 -0.01 -6.74 5.62
CA GLY A 423 -1.38 -7.17 5.91
C GLY A 423 -1.76 -6.95 7.37
N PHE A 424 -0.96 -7.47 8.29
CA PHE A 424 -1.31 -7.42 9.71
C PHE A 424 -1.22 -6.03 10.33
N VAL A 425 -0.25 -5.19 9.94
CA VAL A 425 -0.21 -3.80 10.43
C VAL A 425 -1.39 -2.98 9.88
N SER A 426 -1.80 -3.23 8.63
CA SER A 426 -2.99 -2.61 8.03
C SER A 426 -4.27 -3.02 8.75
N PHE A 427 -4.46 -4.30 8.99
CA PHE A 427 -5.62 -4.82 9.71
C PHE A 427 -5.68 -4.26 11.14
N GLY A 428 -4.55 -4.24 11.83
CA GLY A 428 -4.45 -3.65 13.17
C GLY A 428 -4.81 -2.16 13.17
N ALA A 429 -4.32 -1.39 12.19
CA ALA A 429 -4.64 0.02 12.04
C ALA A 429 -6.13 0.26 11.76
N VAL A 430 -6.73 -0.53 10.86
CA VAL A 430 -8.18 -0.46 10.54
C VAL A 430 -9.03 -0.80 11.76
N TYR A 431 -8.70 -1.85 12.52
CA TYR A 431 -9.39 -2.18 13.77
C TYR A 431 -9.31 -1.05 14.82
N CYS A 432 -8.21 -0.30 14.85
CA CYS A 432 -8.09 0.87 15.71
C CYS A 432 -8.90 2.06 15.22
N MET A 433 -8.86 2.33 13.91
CA MET A 433 -9.48 3.54 13.33
C MET A 433 -11.01 3.46 13.26
N VAL A 434 -11.57 2.29 12.90
CA VAL A 434 -13.00 2.16 12.60
C VAL A 434 -13.90 2.61 13.75
N PRO A 435 -13.71 2.20 15.01
CA PRO A 435 -14.55 2.68 16.09
C PRO A 435 -14.57 4.21 16.21
N TRP A 436 -13.44 4.87 16.08
CA TRP A 436 -13.37 6.34 16.17
C TRP A 436 -13.98 7.03 14.97
N LEU A 437 -13.69 6.55 13.75
CA LEU A 437 -14.20 7.15 12.52
C LEU A 437 -15.73 7.13 12.44
N TRP A 438 -16.37 6.14 13.06
CA TRP A 438 -17.83 6.01 13.07
C TRP A 438 -18.47 6.30 14.44
N GLY A 439 -17.69 6.85 15.39
CA GLY A 439 -18.21 7.21 16.73
C GLY A 439 -18.72 6.01 17.53
N ARG A 440 -18.03 4.87 17.41
CA ARG A 440 -18.39 3.62 18.13
C ARG A 440 -17.54 3.45 19.37
N LYS A 441 -18.13 2.88 20.42
CA LYS A 441 -17.43 2.63 21.69
C LYS A 441 -16.41 1.48 21.61
N GLY A 442 -16.54 0.59 20.63
CA GLY A 442 -15.69 -0.58 20.44
C GLY A 442 -16.02 -1.31 19.14
N LEU A 443 -15.46 -2.50 18.95
CA LEU A 443 -15.73 -3.41 17.85
C LEU A 443 -16.95 -4.28 18.14
N TYR A 444 -17.60 -4.77 17.09
CA TYR A 444 -18.73 -5.70 17.22
C TYR A 444 -18.33 -6.98 17.96
N SER A 445 -17.18 -7.58 17.65
CA SER A 445 -16.75 -8.84 18.26
C SER A 445 -15.23 -8.98 18.35
N MET A 446 -14.71 -9.07 19.56
CA MET A 446 -13.29 -9.40 19.79
C MET A 446 -12.97 -10.87 19.47
N LYS A 447 -13.96 -11.76 19.61
CA LYS A 447 -13.81 -13.16 19.16
C LYS A 447 -13.52 -13.27 17.67
N LEU A 448 -14.17 -12.46 16.83
CA LEU A 448 -13.89 -12.44 15.39
C LEU A 448 -12.48 -11.90 15.10
N VAL A 449 -11.97 -10.94 15.88
CA VAL A 449 -10.57 -10.50 15.78
C VAL A 449 -9.61 -11.62 16.16
N GLU A 450 -9.91 -12.37 17.20
CA GLU A 450 -9.12 -13.54 17.63
C GLU A 450 -9.07 -14.63 16.54
N TRP A 451 -10.24 -14.99 15.98
CA TRP A 451 -10.30 -15.96 14.88
C TRP A 451 -9.57 -15.45 13.63
N HIS A 452 -9.75 -14.19 13.25
CA HIS A 452 -9.01 -13.58 12.14
C HIS A 452 -7.51 -13.72 12.36
N PHE A 453 -7.02 -13.36 13.54
CA PHE A 453 -5.60 -13.45 13.86
C PHE A 453 -5.06 -14.87 13.68
N TRP A 454 -5.69 -15.87 14.28
CA TRP A 454 -5.18 -17.23 14.25
C TRP A 454 -5.29 -17.89 12.88
N VAL A 455 -6.43 -17.77 12.22
CA VAL A 455 -6.64 -18.36 10.89
C VAL A 455 -5.66 -17.74 9.87
N SER A 456 -5.50 -16.41 9.89
CA SER A 456 -4.55 -15.73 9.00
C SER A 456 -3.10 -16.05 9.33
N THR A 457 -2.72 -16.12 10.62
CA THR A 457 -1.34 -16.48 11.02
C THR A 457 -0.98 -17.89 10.55
N LEU A 458 -1.86 -18.86 10.76
CA LEU A 458 -1.65 -20.24 10.30
C LEU A 458 -1.60 -20.29 8.77
N GLY A 459 -2.46 -19.53 8.08
CA GLY A 459 -2.45 -19.42 6.63
C GLY A 459 -1.12 -18.87 6.10
N ILE A 460 -0.59 -17.79 6.72
CA ILE A 460 0.72 -17.25 6.35
C ILE A 460 1.83 -18.29 6.55
N LEU A 461 1.86 -18.96 7.70
CA LEU A 461 2.90 -19.95 8.00
C LEU A 461 2.88 -21.12 7.01
N LEU A 462 1.70 -21.64 6.66
CA LEU A 462 1.58 -22.69 5.63
C LEU A 462 2.09 -22.18 4.28
N TYR A 463 1.66 -20.97 3.88
CA TYR A 463 2.05 -20.37 2.61
C TYR A 463 3.56 -20.21 2.50
N ILE A 464 4.19 -19.46 3.42
CA ILE A 464 5.61 -19.12 3.31
C ILE A 464 6.51 -20.34 3.47
N THR A 465 6.17 -21.27 4.39
CA THR A 465 6.98 -22.47 4.59
C THR A 465 6.96 -23.36 3.36
N SER A 466 5.79 -23.54 2.72
CA SER A 466 5.70 -24.31 1.48
C SER A 466 6.54 -23.69 0.36
N MET A 467 6.53 -22.35 0.24
CA MET A 467 7.30 -21.65 -0.78
C MET A 467 8.81 -21.63 -0.50
N TRP A 468 9.22 -21.61 0.75
CA TRP A 468 10.65 -21.74 1.09
C TRP A 468 11.18 -23.13 0.74
N VAL A 469 10.46 -24.19 1.13
CA VAL A 469 10.88 -25.56 0.82
C VAL A 469 10.84 -25.80 -0.69
N SER A 470 9.77 -25.39 -1.37
CA SER A 470 9.63 -25.43 -2.82
C SER A 470 10.78 -24.72 -3.52
N GLY A 471 11.06 -23.47 -3.15
CA GLY A 471 12.06 -22.65 -3.81
C GLY A 471 13.50 -23.15 -3.61
N ILE A 472 13.83 -23.65 -2.42
CA ILE A 472 15.13 -24.27 -2.16
C ILE A 472 15.28 -25.54 -3.01
N LEU A 473 14.27 -26.41 -3.01
CA LEU A 473 14.28 -27.63 -3.82
C LEU A 473 14.40 -27.32 -5.31
N GLN A 474 13.62 -26.36 -5.80
CA GLN A 474 13.63 -25.88 -7.18
C GLN A 474 15.03 -25.37 -7.57
N GLY A 475 15.66 -24.54 -6.75
CA GLY A 475 17.01 -24.03 -7.00
C GLY A 475 18.08 -25.12 -6.99
N LEU A 476 17.95 -26.13 -6.13
CA LEU A 476 18.86 -27.29 -6.12
C LEU A 476 18.70 -28.15 -7.39
N MET A 477 17.47 -28.40 -7.83
CA MET A 477 17.22 -29.16 -9.07
C MET A 477 17.73 -28.41 -10.30
N TRP A 478 17.60 -27.10 -10.38
CA TRP A 478 18.11 -26.28 -11.49
C TRP A 478 19.64 -26.18 -11.54
N ARG A 479 20.34 -26.59 -10.50
CA ARG A 479 21.80 -26.57 -10.40
C ARG A 479 22.43 -27.97 -10.43
N ALA A 480 21.61 -29.00 -10.57
CA ALA A 480 22.11 -30.38 -10.72
C ALA A 480 22.48 -30.62 -12.19
N TYR A 481 23.74 -31.00 -12.42
CA TYR A 481 24.29 -31.31 -13.74
C TYR A 481 24.82 -32.75 -13.74
N ASP A 482 24.61 -33.44 -14.84
CA ASP A 482 25.20 -34.74 -15.09
C ASP A 482 26.71 -34.65 -15.38
N SER A 483 27.38 -35.78 -15.59
CA SER A 483 28.82 -35.84 -15.88
C SER A 483 29.20 -35.18 -17.20
N LEU A 484 28.26 -34.91 -18.10
CA LEU A 484 28.44 -34.25 -19.39
C LEU A 484 28.14 -32.75 -19.34
N GLY A 485 27.65 -32.25 -18.19
CA GLY A 485 27.30 -30.84 -18.01
C GLY A 485 25.87 -30.46 -18.45
N PHE A 486 25.00 -31.42 -18.72
CA PHE A 486 23.57 -31.18 -18.97
C PHE A 486 22.80 -31.17 -17.67
N LEU A 487 21.65 -30.49 -17.65
CA LEU A 487 20.76 -30.51 -16.50
C LEU A 487 20.30 -31.95 -16.21
N GLU A 488 20.41 -32.38 -14.96
CA GLU A 488 19.99 -33.69 -14.51
C GLU A 488 18.45 -33.82 -14.53
N TYR A 489 17.74 -32.73 -14.22
CA TYR A 489 16.28 -32.69 -14.18
C TYR A 489 15.72 -31.83 -15.32
N SER A 490 14.69 -32.31 -15.99
CA SER A 490 13.91 -31.54 -16.94
C SER A 490 13.07 -30.48 -16.23
N PHE A 491 12.55 -29.51 -16.99
CA PHE A 491 11.62 -28.52 -16.47
C PHE A 491 10.33 -29.17 -15.93
N VAL A 492 9.81 -30.19 -16.59
CA VAL A 492 8.59 -30.89 -16.18
C VAL A 492 8.80 -31.60 -14.85
N GLU A 493 9.89 -32.33 -14.67
CA GLU A 493 10.23 -32.99 -13.40
C GLU A 493 10.33 -31.99 -12.25
N THR A 494 10.88 -30.80 -12.50
CA THR A 494 10.90 -29.73 -11.50
C THR A 494 9.49 -29.26 -11.14
N VAL A 495 8.60 -29.06 -12.13
CA VAL A 495 7.22 -28.64 -11.89
C VAL A 495 6.45 -29.72 -11.11
N GLU A 496 6.62 -30.99 -11.45
CA GLU A 496 6.02 -32.11 -10.73
C GLU A 496 6.46 -32.17 -9.26
N ALA A 497 7.74 -31.95 -9.00
CA ALA A 497 8.28 -31.90 -7.64
C ALA A 497 7.72 -30.70 -6.83
N MET A 498 7.37 -29.58 -7.48
CA MET A 498 6.80 -28.41 -6.82
C MET A 498 5.28 -28.52 -6.57
N HIS A 499 4.57 -29.38 -7.29
CA HIS A 499 3.10 -29.44 -7.27
C HIS A 499 2.50 -29.62 -5.86
N PRO A 500 3.01 -30.45 -4.95
CA PRO A 500 2.49 -30.56 -3.58
C PRO A 500 2.53 -29.23 -2.82
N PHE A 501 3.57 -28.43 -3.03
CA PHE A 501 3.75 -27.13 -2.38
C PHE A 501 2.78 -26.09 -2.94
N TYR A 502 2.43 -26.17 -4.23
CA TYR A 502 1.41 -25.32 -4.84
C TYR A 502 0.03 -25.55 -4.21
N PHE A 503 -0.30 -26.80 -3.89
CA PHE A 503 -1.53 -27.10 -3.15
C PHE A 503 -1.50 -26.51 -1.73
N ILE A 504 -0.40 -26.70 -0.99
CA ILE A 504 -0.29 -26.22 0.40
C ILE A 504 -0.37 -24.68 0.45
N ARG A 505 0.28 -23.96 -0.48
CA ARG A 505 0.20 -22.51 -0.52
C ARG A 505 -1.19 -22.00 -0.83
N ALA A 506 -1.93 -22.66 -1.73
CA ALA A 506 -3.30 -22.30 -2.05
C ALA A 506 -4.22 -22.45 -0.83
N VAL A 507 -4.08 -23.53 -0.05
CA VAL A 507 -4.78 -23.68 1.23
C VAL A 507 -4.41 -22.56 2.21
N GLY A 508 -3.13 -22.20 2.31
CA GLY A 508 -2.67 -21.08 3.14
C GLY A 508 -3.28 -19.74 2.70
N GLY A 509 -3.36 -19.49 1.39
CA GLY A 509 -4.02 -18.31 0.81
C GLY A 509 -5.50 -18.24 1.15
N LEU A 510 -6.23 -19.36 1.01
CA LEU A 510 -7.65 -19.47 1.36
C LEU A 510 -7.90 -19.19 2.84
N MET A 511 -7.01 -19.63 3.73
CA MET A 511 -7.10 -19.34 5.17
C MET A 511 -6.92 -17.83 5.41
N PHE A 512 -5.97 -17.19 4.75
CA PHE A 512 -5.76 -15.74 4.88
C PHE A 512 -6.97 -14.96 4.37
N LEU A 513 -7.52 -15.31 3.21
CA LEU A 513 -8.75 -14.74 2.67
C LEU A 513 -9.93 -14.92 3.63
N THR A 514 -10.07 -16.10 4.24
CA THR A 514 -11.11 -16.37 5.25
C THR A 514 -10.97 -15.40 6.45
N GLY A 515 -9.76 -15.17 6.94
CA GLY A 515 -9.49 -14.19 7.98
C GLY A 515 -9.92 -12.78 7.58
N ALA A 516 -9.62 -12.35 6.35
CA ALA A 516 -10.03 -11.04 5.83
C ALA A 516 -11.57 -10.90 5.72
N LEU A 517 -12.28 -11.98 5.36
CA LEU A 517 -13.74 -11.99 5.34
C LEU A 517 -14.35 -11.88 6.75
N LEU A 518 -13.78 -12.56 7.75
CA LEU A 518 -14.16 -12.40 9.15
C LEU A 518 -13.97 -10.95 9.62
N MET A 519 -12.86 -10.32 9.24
CA MET A 519 -12.62 -8.91 9.50
C MET A 519 -13.67 -8.02 8.84
N ALA A 520 -13.94 -8.21 7.57
CA ALA A 520 -14.92 -7.41 6.82
C ALA A 520 -16.31 -7.46 7.47
N TRP A 521 -16.74 -8.64 7.89
CA TRP A 521 -17.99 -8.82 8.62
C TRP A 521 -17.98 -8.06 9.95
N ASN A 522 -16.92 -8.18 10.74
CA ASN A 522 -16.78 -7.50 12.01
C ASN A 522 -16.81 -5.97 11.84
N ILE A 523 -16.08 -5.44 10.87
CA ILE A 523 -16.05 -4.01 10.55
C ILE A 523 -17.43 -3.52 10.08
N TRP A 524 -18.10 -4.25 9.19
CA TRP A 524 -19.45 -3.89 8.73
C TRP A 524 -20.45 -3.82 9.89
N ARG A 525 -20.49 -4.83 10.79
CA ARG A 525 -21.35 -4.83 11.98
C ARG A 525 -20.99 -3.69 12.94
N THR A 526 -19.71 -3.39 13.11
CA THR A 526 -19.24 -2.25 13.92
C THR A 526 -19.75 -0.92 13.35
N ILE A 527 -19.63 -0.71 12.05
CA ILE A 527 -20.10 0.51 11.37
C ILE A 527 -21.60 0.70 11.53
N ARG A 528 -22.39 -0.36 11.41
CA ARG A 528 -23.85 -0.32 11.62
C ARG A 528 -24.25 0.03 13.06
N GLY A 529 -23.34 -0.11 14.01
CA GLY A 529 -23.62 0.17 15.42
C GLY A 529 -24.03 -1.04 16.25
N ASP A 530 -23.87 -2.25 15.72
CA ASP A 530 -24.17 -3.52 16.41
C ASP A 530 -23.08 -3.85 17.46
N VAL A 531 -22.62 -2.83 18.20
CA VAL A 531 -21.56 -2.97 19.21
C VAL A 531 -22.21 -3.36 20.54
N PRO A 532 -21.65 -4.36 21.27
CA PRO A 532 -22.18 -4.76 22.56
C PRO A 532 -22.21 -3.61 23.57
N GLU A 533 -23.20 -3.56 24.44
CA GLU A 533 -23.29 -2.56 25.52
C GLU A 533 -22.18 -2.78 26.57
N ASN A 534 -21.88 -4.04 26.86
CA ASN A 534 -20.82 -4.40 27.78
C ASN A 534 -19.50 -4.63 27.02
N LEU A 535 -18.52 -3.76 27.26
CA LEU A 535 -17.20 -3.76 26.64
C LEU A 535 -16.09 -4.17 27.60
N THR A 536 -16.41 -4.91 28.68
CA THR A 536 -15.41 -5.34 29.68
C THR A 536 -14.28 -6.16 29.08
N ASP A 537 -14.57 -6.90 27.99
CA ASP A 537 -13.59 -7.72 27.27
C ASP A 537 -12.82 -6.95 26.20
N GLN A 538 -13.08 -5.65 26.05
CA GLN A 538 -12.40 -4.82 25.05
C GLN A 538 -11.44 -3.84 25.72
N PRO A 539 -10.19 -3.75 25.24
CA PRO A 539 -9.27 -2.71 25.70
C PRO A 539 -9.86 -1.33 25.43
N ARG A 540 -9.67 -0.41 26.38
CA ARG A 540 -10.13 0.98 26.20
C ARG A 540 -9.49 1.58 24.95
N ILE A 541 -10.31 2.14 24.09
CA ILE A 541 -9.84 2.87 22.93
C ILE A 541 -9.50 4.29 23.41
N ALA A 542 -8.22 4.63 23.48
CA ALA A 542 -7.81 5.99 23.85
C ALA A 542 -8.42 7.02 22.90
N ALA A 543 -9.07 8.04 23.43
CA ALA A 543 -9.69 9.09 22.63
C ALA A 543 -8.68 9.75 21.67
N ALA A 544 -9.12 10.09 20.46
CA ALA A 544 -8.31 10.90 19.57
C ALA A 544 -8.04 12.27 20.22
N PRO A 545 -6.83 12.85 20.06
CA PRO A 545 -6.59 14.19 20.55
C PRO A 545 -7.55 15.18 19.88
N GLU A 546 -8.18 16.03 20.69
CA GLU A 546 -9.07 17.06 20.18
C GLU A 546 -8.32 18.08 19.31
N LEU A 547 -9.04 18.66 18.33
CA LEU A 547 -8.53 19.84 17.63
C LEU A 547 -8.37 20.97 18.64
N ARG A 548 -7.15 21.49 18.80
CA ARG A 548 -6.97 22.73 19.54
C ARG A 548 -7.56 23.86 18.72
N GLU A 549 -8.46 24.63 19.32
CA GLU A 549 -8.81 25.94 18.81
C GLU A 549 -7.52 26.79 18.75
N SER A 550 -7.38 27.60 17.70
CA SER A 550 -6.29 28.58 17.65
C SER A 550 -6.34 29.36 18.96
N PRO A 551 -5.27 29.47 19.76
CA PRO A 551 -5.29 30.43 20.84
C PRO A 551 -5.65 31.77 20.19
N ALA A 552 -6.75 32.37 20.60
CA ALA A 552 -7.01 33.77 20.31
C ALA A 552 -5.73 34.49 20.69
N ALA A 553 -5.17 35.26 19.75
CA ALA A 553 -3.85 35.86 19.85
C ALA A 553 -3.60 36.26 21.30
N ALA A 554 -2.74 35.53 21.99
CA ALA A 554 -2.30 35.90 23.33
C ALA A 554 -1.68 37.29 23.18
N SER A 555 -2.26 38.27 23.84
CA SER A 555 -1.65 39.60 23.98
C SER A 555 -0.19 39.38 24.39
N PRO A 556 0.78 40.13 23.82
CA PRO A 556 2.16 40.01 24.23
C PRO A 556 2.22 40.32 25.73
N VAL A 557 2.40 39.29 26.54
CA VAL A 557 2.82 39.49 27.93
C VAL A 557 4.20 40.09 27.83
N ALA A 558 4.32 41.30 28.37
CA ALA A 558 5.56 42.02 28.47
C ALA A 558 6.64 41.12 29.08
N ALA A 559 7.78 41.06 28.41
CA ALA A 559 8.98 40.46 28.98
C ALA A 559 9.42 41.34 30.17
N GLU A 560 9.45 40.77 31.35
CA GLU A 560 10.34 41.12 32.43
C GLU A 560 11.33 39.99 32.68
#